data_23d321fdc69fc6acc4696b220736da07
#
_entry.id   23d321fdc69fc6acc4696b220736da07
#
_cell.length_a   1.000
_cell.length_b   1.000
_cell.length_c   1.000
_cell.angle_alpha   90.00
_cell.angle_beta   90.00
_cell.angle_gamma   90.00
#
_symmetry.space_group_name_H-M   'P 1'
#
loop_
_entity.id
_entity.type
_entity.pdbx_description
1 polymer ?
#
loop_
_entity_poly.entity_id
_entity_poly.type
_entity_poly.pdbx_seq_one_letter_code
_entity_poly.pdbx_strand_id
1 'polypeptide(L)'
;MGIQSIQEQGSVIVPDEFVMGSWWGKPLKWRVLRLEGSRALVTTTRVLDAMAYHGASQPAEWETSNVRTWMNGEFLQDAFTDEDRAAIVAQEVQTPGNDEYEARGCATTTDKVFSLSVQEVGELFASDDARNVEGDNPCWWLRSPGGADGFEAYVHLNGWTNGYGYNVDEASVHARPAMVVDLAALGVPCDDTPLVRASDFGSELLLEAEQSGDYTQFGAFARQFGMDASWQPLLVEHLGKLCERGDAGPVEEFLNTVGDVEFASDSLAQAVACGNLSVARLLLRHGIGFGGKCRELGLVNDTPALRKARADQYCGDVRNFASIAVEDPSSEMIIRQLVRQDALAPQDYRLVLNALGRNGGQEELFAWMLNPDFAPVGGVVARWSNKRLSVSPQNIKDGYPVSAKALRMLWHAGLPKEDPTTARCIAPYLGDPTIQDRQELLCACIVNGWDEELHALLDGKRVFTPNMLAEGARVARGAGKKATERMLRDMLRSIGAGRLAQEG
;
A
#
# COMPACT_ATOMS: atom_id res chain seq x y z
N MET A 1 -5.03 17.98 -28.25
CA MET A 1 -5.71 18.54 -27.05
C MET A 1 -4.70 19.36 -26.29
N GLY A 2 -4.99 20.63 -25.92
CA GLY A 2 -4.04 21.47 -25.18
C GLY A 2 -4.02 21.12 -23.69
N ILE A 3 -2.86 21.31 -23.05
CA ILE A 3 -2.73 21.22 -21.60
C ILE A 3 -3.43 22.44 -20.99
N GLN A 4 -4.31 22.22 -20.00
CA GLN A 4 -4.94 23.31 -19.25
C GLN A 4 -3.92 23.90 -18.27
N SER A 5 -3.45 25.09 -18.54
CA SER A 5 -2.58 25.87 -17.65
C SER A 5 -3.26 27.16 -17.24
N ILE A 6 -2.87 27.74 -16.11
CA ILE A 6 -3.33 29.05 -15.66
C ILE A 6 -2.14 29.95 -15.35
N GLN A 7 -2.37 31.28 -15.42
CA GLN A 7 -1.40 32.28 -14.95
C GLN A 7 -1.80 32.76 -13.57
N GLU A 8 -0.92 32.61 -12.59
CA GLU A 8 -1.13 33.06 -11.23
C GLU A 8 0.18 33.52 -10.59
N GLN A 9 0.15 34.65 -9.88
CA GLN A 9 1.29 35.24 -9.16
C GLN A 9 2.59 35.35 -9.99
N GLY A 10 2.49 35.62 -11.29
CA GLY A 10 3.65 35.76 -12.16
C GLY A 10 4.26 34.45 -12.66
N SER A 11 3.58 33.32 -12.45
CA SER A 11 3.96 32.01 -12.95
C SER A 11 2.85 31.40 -13.84
N VAL A 12 3.24 30.54 -14.75
CA VAL A 12 2.30 29.65 -15.48
C VAL A 12 2.25 28.32 -14.77
N ILE A 13 1.11 28.00 -14.21
CA ILE A 13 0.89 26.76 -13.48
C ILE A 13 0.45 25.69 -14.46
N VAL A 14 1.16 24.57 -14.48
CA VAL A 14 0.84 23.38 -15.28
C VAL A 14 0.37 22.24 -14.39
N PRO A 15 -0.61 21.43 -14.85
CA PRO A 15 -1.08 20.28 -14.07
C PRO A 15 0.05 19.26 -13.87
N ASP A 16 0.04 18.55 -12.75
CA ASP A 16 1.00 17.48 -12.49
C ASP A 16 0.81 16.28 -13.42
N GLU A 17 -0.41 16.09 -13.92
CA GLU A 17 -0.73 15.03 -14.86
C GLU A 17 -1.59 15.56 -16.02
N PHE A 18 -1.34 15.03 -17.22
CA PHE A 18 -2.12 15.37 -18.40
C PHE A 18 -2.27 14.16 -19.34
N VAL A 19 -3.23 14.23 -20.25
CA VAL A 19 -3.51 13.17 -21.23
C VAL A 19 -2.89 13.56 -22.58
N MET A 20 -2.07 12.66 -23.14
CA MET A 20 -1.52 12.77 -24.49
C MET A 20 -1.35 11.39 -25.10
N GLY A 21 -1.93 11.16 -26.28
CA GLY A 21 -1.92 9.87 -26.95
C GLY A 21 -2.86 8.83 -26.33
N SER A 22 -2.82 7.63 -26.89
CA SER A 22 -3.61 6.47 -26.42
C SER A 22 -2.88 5.16 -26.75
N TRP A 23 -3.06 4.16 -25.88
CA TRP A 23 -2.51 2.82 -26.09
C TRP A 23 -3.56 1.77 -25.84
N TRP A 24 -3.74 0.86 -26.77
CA TRP A 24 -4.84 -0.12 -26.77
C TRP A 24 -6.23 0.51 -26.57
N GLY A 25 -6.45 1.68 -27.20
CA GLY A 25 -7.71 2.43 -27.11
C GLY A 25 -7.95 3.12 -25.75
N LYS A 26 -7.00 3.09 -24.84
CA LYS A 26 -7.07 3.79 -23.55
C LYS A 26 -6.21 5.05 -23.60
N PRO A 27 -6.71 6.21 -23.15
CA PRO A 27 -5.89 7.42 -23.03
C PRO A 27 -4.63 7.18 -22.22
N LEU A 28 -3.52 7.75 -22.66
CA LEU A 28 -2.27 7.76 -21.91
C LEU A 28 -2.22 9.01 -21.04
N LYS A 29 -2.13 8.79 -19.73
CA LYS A 29 -1.94 9.83 -18.73
C LYS A 29 -0.47 9.90 -18.37
N TRP A 30 0.07 11.10 -18.38
CA TRP A 30 1.49 11.41 -18.15
C TRP A 30 1.65 12.23 -16.89
N ARG A 31 2.57 11.84 -16.03
CA ARG A 31 2.96 12.58 -14.83
C ARG A 31 4.19 13.41 -15.13
N VAL A 32 4.14 14.69 -14.78
CA VAL A 32 5.26 15.62 -14.88
C VAL A 32 6.23 15.35 -13.74
N LEU A 33 7.44 14.94 -14.09
CA LEU A 33 8.52 14.68 -13.13
C LEU A 33 9.40 15.90 -12.90
N ARG A 34 9.69 16.64 -13.97
CA ARG A 34 10.56 17.83 -13.95
C ARG A 34 10.20 18.82 -15.05
N LEU A 35 10.32 20.09 -14.73
CA LEU A 35 10.17 21.19 -15.68
C LEU A 35 11.52 21.84 -15.94
N GLU A 36 11.85 22.09 -17.20
CA GLU A 36 13.08 22.79 -17.63
C GLU A 36 12.75 23.74 -18.79
N GLY A 37 12.65 25.05 -18.49
CA GLY A 37 12.20 26.04 -19.46
C GLY A 37 10.80 25.70 -19.99
N SER A 38 10.61 25.57 -21.30
CA SER A 38 9.35 25.15 -21.93
C SER A 38 9.17 23.64 -21.99
N ARG A 39 10.06 22.86 -21.39
CA ARG A 39 10.05 21.39 -21.50
C ARG A 39 9.66 20.72 -20.20
N ALA A 40 8.96 19.60 -20.33
CA ALA A 40 8.63 18.72 -19.21
C ALA A 40 9.18 17.31 -19.46
N LEU A 41 9.92 16.77 -18.50
CA LEU A 41 10.17 15.33 -18.40
C LEU A 41 8.95 14.69 -17.79
N VAL A 42 8.37 13.73 -18.50
CA VAL A 42 7.14 13.04 -18.08
C VAL A 42 7.29 11.53 -18.15
N THR A 43 6.51 10.83 -17.34
CA THR A 43 6.38 9.36 -17.41
C THR A 43 4.91 8.96 -17.33
N THR A 44 4.56 7.76 -17.83
CA THR A 44 3.18 7.26 -17.73
C THR A 44 2.78 7.00 -16.27
N THR A 45 1.51 7.26 -15.94
CA THR A 45 0.95 6.95 -14.61
C THR A 45 0.73 5.47 -14.40
N ARG A 46 0.69 4.68 -15.47
CA ARG A 46 0.59 3.21 -15.47
C ARG A 46 1.72 2.59 -16.28
N VAL A 47 2.01 1.33 -16.03
CA VAL A 47 2.85 0.55 -16.94
C VAL A 47 2.08 0.16 -18.19
N LEU A 48 2.80 -0.16 -19.24
CA LEU A 48 2.25 -0.61 -20.50
C LEU A 48 2.52 -2.13 -20.70
N ASP A 49 2.88 -2.53 -21.90
CA ASP A 49 3.04 -3.94 -22.24
C ASP A 49 4.16 -4.62 -21.42
N ALA A 50 3.91 -5.86 -21.02
CA ALA A 50 4.94 -6.72 -20.46
C ALA A 50 5.79 -7.30 -21.58
N MET A 51 7.12 -7.25 -21.43
CA MET A 51 8.04 -7.74 -22.44
C MET A 51 9.43 -8.04 -21.88
N ALA A 52 10.13 -8.97 -22.51
CA ALA A 52 11.53 -9.19 -22.24
C ALA A 52 12.35 -7.93 -22.61
N TYR A 53 13.26 -7.55 -21.70
CA TYR A 53 14.16 -6.41 -21.96
C TYR A 53 15.06 -6.69 -23.16
N HIS A 54 15.60 -7.90 -23.22
CA HIS A 54 16.44 -8.38 -24.30
C HIS A 54 16.23 -9.88 -24.56
N GLY A 55 16.87 -10.44 -25.59
CA GLY A 55 16.91 -11.88 -25.79
C GLY A 55 17.78 -12.57 -24.73
N ALA A 56 17.50 -13.85 -24.47
CA ALA A 56 18.27 -14.65 -23.51
C ALA A 56 19.77 -14.61 -23.82
N SER A 57 20.58 -14.53 -22.78
CA SER A 57 22.06 -14.51 -22.86
C SER A 57 22.65 -13.30 -23.60
N GLN A 58 21.89 -12.22 -23.76
CA GLN A 58 22.43 -10.98 -24.30
C GLN A 58 22.88 -10.05 -23.16
N PRO A 59 23.86 -9.15 -23.42
CA PRO A 59 24.20 -8.10 -22.47
C PRO A 59 23.00 -7.21 -22.16
N ALA A 60 22.92 -6.72 -20.92
CA ALA A 60 21.91 -5.74 -20.51
C ALA A 60 22.31 -4.34 -21.01
N GLU A 61 22.05 -4.04 -22.28
CA GLU A 61 22.40 -2.78 -22.92
C GLU A 61 21.14 -2.08 -23.44
N TRP A 62 20.90 -0.86 -22.95
CA TRP A 62 19.78 -0.03 -23.41
C TRP A 62 19.76 0.15 -24.93
N GLU A 63 20.93 0.41 -25.52
CA GLU A 63 21.07 0.71 -26.94
C GLU A 63 20.43 -0.35 -27.85
N THR A 64 20.55 -1.62 -27.49
CA THR A 64 20.11 -2.77 -28.29
C THR A 64 18.87 -3.47 -27.74
N SER A 65 18.27 -2.95 -26.63
CA SER A 65 17.14 -3.58 -25.95
C SER A 65 15.86 -3.62 -26.80
N ASN A 66 15.06 -4.66 -26.57
CA ASN A 66 13.72 -4.77 -27.15
C ASN A 66 12.80 -3.65 -26.66
N VAL A 67 12.92 -3.29 -25.38
CA VAL A 67 12.12 -2.21 -24.76
C VAL A 67 12.38 -0.88 -25.46
N ARG A 68 13.63 -0.51 -25.70
CA ARG A 68 13.98 0.70 -26.46
C ARG A 68 13.47 0.66 -27.89
N THR A 69 13.67 -0.48 -28.56
CA THR A 69 13.22 -0.66 -29.96
C THR A 69 11.71 -0.50 -30.07
N TRP A 70 10.96 -1.10 -29.15
CA TRP A 70 9.52 -0.97 -29.08
C TRP A 70 9.09 0.47 -28.77
N MET A 71 9.70 1.12 -27.77
CA MET A 71 9.37 2.50 -27.37
C MET A 71 9.54 3.52 -28.49
N ASN A 72 10.66 3.43 -29.24
CA ASN A 72 10.96 4.36 -30.33
C ASN A 72 10.44 3.91 -31.71
N GLY A 73 9.87 2.71 -31.79
CA GLY A 73 9.23 2.14 -32.97
C GLY A 73 7.70 2.11 -32.86
N GLU A 74 7.15 0.93 -32.60
CA GLU A 74 5.70 0.67 -32.56
C GLU A 74 4.96 1.61 -31.61
N PHE A 75 5.41 1.71 -30.36
CA PHE A 75 4.74 2.57 -29.38
C PHE A 75 4.70 4.04 -29.81
N LEU A 76 5.83 4.62 -30.25
CA LEU A 76 5.88 6.01 -30.68
C LEU A 76 5.00 6.27 -31.91
N GLN A 77 4.85 5.30 -32.80
CA GLN A 77 4.06 5.48 -34.02
C GLN A 77 2.56 5.30 -33.76
N ASP A 78 2.18 4.33 -32.94
CA ASP A 78 0.78 3.94 -32.79
C ASP A 78 0.07 4.66 -31.63
N ALA A 79 0.84 5.12 -30.61
CA ALA A 79 0.25 5.79 -29.46
C ALA A 79 -0.08 7.27 -29.71
N PHE A 80 0.57 7.93 -30.69
CA PHE A 80 0.56 9.39 -30.82
C PHE A 80 0.16 9.84 -32.21
N THR A 81 -0.55 10.96 -32.27
CA THR A 81 -0.80 11.69 -33.53
C THR A 81 0.49 12.35 -34.06
N ASP A 82 0.46 12.83 -35.30
CA ASP A 82 1.61 13.58 -35.86
C ASP A 82 1.92 14.85 -35.04
N GLU A 83 0.89 15.54 -34.54
CA GLU A 83 1.02 16.72 -33.69
C GLU A 83 1.63 16.37 -32.33
N ASP A 84 1.17 15.27 -31.69
CA ASP A 84 1.77 14.80 -30.46
C ASP A 84 3.24 14.44 -30.66
N ARG A 85 3.58 13.70 -31.74
CA ARG A 85 4.97 13.32 -32.05
C ARG A 85 5.88 14.53 -32.33
N ALA A 86 5.32 15.63 -32.84
CA ALA A 86 6.08 16.86 -33.05
C ALA A 86 6.43 17.53 -31.71
N ALA A 87 5.59 17.42 -30.70
CA ALA A 87 5.85 17.94 -29.37
C ALA A 87 6.84 17.08 -28.56
N ILE A 88 7.04 15.79 -28.93
CA ILE A 88 8.00 14.90 -28.25
C ILE A 88 9.41 15.20 -28.73
N VAL A 89 10.26 15.66 -27.82
CA VAL A 89 11.62 16.13 -28.11
C VAL A 89 12.59 14.96 -28.03
N ALA A 90 13.41 14.77 -29.08
CA ALA A 90 14.50 13.81 -29.03
C ALA A 90 15.57 14.27 -28.02
N GLN A 91 16.04 13.34 -27.18
CA GLN A 91 17.02 13.57 -26.12
C GLN A 91 18.27 12.71 -26.31
N GLU A 92 19.41 13.20 -25.88
CA GLU A 92 20.57 12.37 -25.62
C GLU A 92 20.34 11.65 -24.27
N VAL A 93 20.13 10.35 -24.34
CA VAL A 93 19.85 9.49 -23.19
C VAL A 93 21.13 8.78 -22.77
N GLN A 94 21.69 9.23 -21.65
CA GLN A 94 22.83 8.57 -21.03
C GLN A 94 22.33 7.41 -20.15
N THR A 95 22.99 6.27 -20.25
CA THR A 95 22.76 5.14 -19.35
C THR A 95 23.96 5.04 -18.41
N PRO A 96 23.88 5.67 -17.23
CA PRO A 96 24.96 5.59 -16.25
C PRO A 96 25.12 4.16 -15.75
N GLY A 97 26.31 3.84 -15.25
CA GLY A 97 26.57 2.59 -14.56
C GLY A 97 25.73 2.46 -13.30
N ASN A 98 25.75 1.28 -12.72
CA ASN A 98 25.12 0.99 -11.45
C ASN A 98 26.23 0.83 -10.40
N ASP A 99 26.52 1.90 -9.68
CA ASP A 99 27.65 1.99 -8.74
C ASP A 99 27.54 0.99 -7.59
N GLU A 100 26.31 0.66 -7.17
CA GLU A 100 26.06 -0.33 -6.10
C GLU A 100 26.62 -1.71 -6.45
N TYR A 101 26.63 -2.06 -7.74
CA TYR A 101 27.04 -3.37 -8.25
C TYR A 101 28.27 -3.30 -9.17
N GLU A 102 28.96 -2.15 -9.24
CA GLU A 102 30.10 -1.92 -10.12
C GLU A 102 29.80 -2.21 -11.61
N ALA A 103 28.52 -2.18 -11.99
CA ALA A 103 28.12 -2.41 -13.38
C ALA A 103 28.42 -1.17 -14.24
N ARG A 104 29.00 -1.39 -15.43
CA ARG A 104 29.35 -0.29 -16.33
C ARG A 104 28.13 0.24 -17.06
N GLY A 105 28.07 1.54 -17.27
CA GLY A 105 27.06 2.18 -18.11
C GLY A 105 27.19 1.77 -19.57
N CYS A 106 26.13 2.02 -20.32
CA CYS A 106 26.02 1.74 -21.75
C CYS A 106 26.28 3.01 -22.59
N ALA A 107 26.32 2.85 -23.92
CA ALA A 107 26.46 3.96 -24.83
C ALA A 107 25.30 4.96 -24.71
N THR A 108 25.60 6.23 -24.95
CA THR A 108 24.59 7.28 -25.08
C THR A 108 23.76 7.06 -26.34
N THR A 109 22.45 7.12 -26.24
CA THR A 109 21.52 6.99 -27.35
C THR A 109 20.75 8.30 -27.59
N THR A 110 20.21 8.45 -28.79
CA THR A 110 19.26 9.56 -29.08
C THR A 110 17.87 8.94 -29.15
N ASP A 111 17.01 9.28 -28.19
CA ASP A 111 15.68 8.68 -28.08
C ASP A 111 14.61 9.75 -27.87
N LYS A 112 13.40 9.51 -28.40
CA LYS A 112 12.20 10.27 -28.09
C LYS A 112 11.47 9.71 -26.86
N VAL A 113 11.51 8.40 -26.71
CA VAL A 113 10.88 7.69 -25.58
C VAL A 113 11.89 6.73 -24.97
N PHE A 114 11.98 6.71 -23.64
CA PHE A 114 12.99 5.92 -22.92
C PHE A 114 12.46 5.41 -21.57
N SER A 115 13.13 4.41 -20.99
CA SER A 115 12.97 4.04 -19.59
C SER A 115 13.84 4.93 -18.70
N LEU A 116 13.40 5.21 -17.48
CA LEU A 116 14.23 5.92 -16.49
C LEU A 116 15.41 5.05 -16.03
N SER A 117 16.51 5.65 -15.61
CA SER A 117 17.63 4.98 -14.96
C SER A 117 17.37 4.83 -13.44
N VAL A 118 18.16 3.98 -12.76
CA VAL A 118 18.18 3.87 -11.30
C VAL A 118 18.43 5.22 -10.64
N GLN A 119 19.38 6.00 -11.16
CA GLN A 119 19.68 7.33 -10.64
C GLN A 119 18.49 8.29 -10.80
N GLU A 120 17.89 8.37 -11.98
CA GLU A 120 16.74 9.26 -12.23
C GLU A 120 15.52 8.87 -11.36
N VAL A 121 15.28 7.59 -11.17
CA VAL A 121 14.22 7.12 -10.28
C VAL A 121 14.48 7.55 -8.83
N GLY A 122 15.73 7.50 -8.38
CA GLY A 122 16.13 7.98 -7.07
C GLY A 122 15.99 9.49 -6.88
N GLU A 123 16.25 10.28 -7.94
CA GLU A 123 16.20 11.74 -7.90
C GLU A 123 14.78 12.31 -8.11
N LEU A 124 13.97 11.66 -8.95
CA LEU A 124 12.67 12.18 -9.40
C LEU A 124 11.47 11.73 -8.57
N PHE A 125 11.64 10.69 -7.73
CA PHE A 125 10.58 10.19 -6.88
C PHE A 125 10.98 10.26 -5.41
N ALA A 126 10.16 10.92 -4.61
CA ALA A 126 10.45 11.16 -3.19
C ALA A 126 10.44 9.89 -2.31
N SER A 127 9.79 8.82 -2.75
CA SER A 127 9.64 7.57 -1.99
C SER A 127 9.34 6.38 -2.90
N ASP A 128 9.39 5.17 -2.32
CA ASP A 128 8.97 3.95 -3.01
C ASP A 128 7.49 4.03 -3.43
N ASP A 129 6.63 4.54 -2.57
CA ASP A 129 5.21 4.73 -2.88
C ASP A 129 4.97 5.69 -4.06
N ALA A 130 5.80 6.72 -4.21
CA ALA A 130 5.70 7.65 -5.34
C ALA A 130 6.03 6.98 -6.70
N ARG A 131 6.75 5.85 -6.70
CA ARG A 131 7.07 5.06 -7.89
C ARG A 131 5.96 4.10 -8.28
N ASN A 132 5.00 3.86 -7.38
CA ASN A 132 3.85 3.00 -7.66
C ASN A 132 3.08 3.53 -8.87
N VAL A 133 2.44 2.62 -9.58
CA VAL A 133 1.66 2.89 -10.79
C VAL A 133 0.19 2.59 -10.56
N GLU A 134 -0.68 3.16 -11.38
CA GLU A 134 -2.11 2.88 -11.33
C GLU A 134 -2.39 1.39 -11.65
N GLY A 135 -3.27 0.76 -10.88
CA GLY A 135 -3.68 -0.64 -11.05
C GLY A 135 -2.97 -1.60 -10.09
N ASP A 136 -2.67 -2.82 -10.58
CA ASP A 136 -2.08 -3.90 -9.78
C ASP A 136 -0.60 -3.69 -9.43
N ASN A 137 -0.05 -2.54 -9.78
CA ASN A 137 1.33 -2.12 -9.54
C ASN A 137 2.37 -3.17 -9.94
N PRO A 138 2.44 -3.59 -11.20
CA PRO A 138 3.40 -4.59 -11.65
C PRO A 138 4.83 -4.02 -11.73
N CYS A 139 5.83 -4.93 -11.72
CA CYS A 139 7.23 -4.57 -11.92
C CYS A 139 7.47 -3.92 -13.28
N TRP A 140 8.41 -2.96 -13.35
CA TRP A 140 8.73 -2.30 -14.60
C TRP A 140 10.23 -2.03 -14.79
N TRP A 141 10.69 -2.16 -16.06
CA TRP A 141 12.08 -2.04 -16.44
C TRP A 141 12.63 -0.63 -16.29
N LEU A 142 13.84 -0.55 -15.79
CA LEU A 142 14.72 0.61 -15.90
C LEU A 142 15.69 0.42 -17.07
N ARG A 143 16.51 1.43 -17.39
CA ARG A 143 17.55 1.31 -18.42
C ARG A 143 18.96 1.13 -17.85
N SER A 144 19.09 1.01 -16.54
CA SER A 144 20.38 0.80 -15.89
C SER A 144 20.74 -0.68 -15.82
N PRO A 145 21.98 -1.06 -16.11
CA PRO A 145 22.41 -2.45 -16.00
C PRO A 145 22.27 -2.96 -14.56
N GLY A 146 21.95 -4.24 -14.44
CA GLY A 146 21.83 -4.93 -13.16
C GLY A 146 23.20 -5.37 -12.59
N GLY A 147 23.16 -6.06 -11.46
CA GLY A 147 24.35 -6.52 -10.73
C GLY A 147 25.06 -7.73 -11.32
N ALA A 148 24.57 -8.30 -12.42
CA ALA A 148 25.19 -9.44 -13.12
C ALA A 148 24.96 -9.37 -14.62
N ASP A 149 25.80 -10.04 -15.39
CA ASP A 149 25.63 -10.16 -16.84
C ASP A 149 24.26 -10.74 -17.18
N GLY A 150 23.55 -10.12 -18.12
CA GLY A 150 22.20 -10.51 -18.51
C GLY A 150 21.09 -10.13 -17.50
N PHE A 151 21.38 -9.25 -16.54
CA PHE A 151 20.42 -8.68 -15.61
C PHE A 151 20.23 -7.20 -15.88
N GLU A 152 18.98 -6.72 -15.78
CA GLU A 152 18.62 -5.31 -15.91
C GLU A 152 17.86 -4.83 -14.68
N ALA A 153 18.16 -3.63 -14.21
CA ALA A 153 17.49 -3.04 -13.07
C ALA A 153 15.98 -2.82 -13.33
N TYR A 154 15.17 -2.90 -12.31
CA TYR A 154 13.72 -2.70 -12.39
C TYR A 154 13.15 -2.13 -11.11
N VAL A 155 11.95 -1.59 -11.18
CA VAL A 155 11.17 -1.23 -9.99
C VAL A 155 10.20 -2.36 -9.67
N HIS A 156 10.26 -2.82 -8.42
CA HIS A 156 9.43 -3.90 -7.90
C HIS A 156 7.99 -3.43 -7.62
N LEU A 157 7.04 -4.36 -7.49
CA LEU A 157 5.62 -4.12 -7.25
C LEU A 157 5.30 -3.26 -6.00
N ASN A 158 6.23 -3.09 -5.08
CA ASN A 158 6.10 -2.21 -3.91
C ASN A 158 6.81 -0.86 -4.08
N GLY A 159 7.22 -0.51 -5.31
CA GLY A 159 7.95 0.72 -5.61
C GLY A 159 9.45 0.70 -5.30
N TRP A 160 9.95 -0.36 -4.65
CA TRP A 160 11.38 -0.50 -4.38
C TRP A 160 12.19 -0.69 -5.65
N THR A 161 13.28 0.06 -5.78
CA THR A 161 14.20 -0.04 -6.91
C THR A 161 15.17 -1.21 -6.69
N ASN A 162 15.06 -2.23 -7.52
CA ASN A 162 15.98 -3.37 -7.50
C ASN A 162 17.14 -3.13 -8.47
N GLY A 163 18.25 -2.65 -7.94
CA GLY A 163 19.48 -2.41 -8.71
C GLY A 163 20.23 -3.68 -9.10
N TYR A 164 20.05 -4.80 -8.37
CA TYR A 164 20.60 -6.08 -8.79
C TYR A 164 19.97 -6.57 -10.10
N GLY A 165 18.67 -6.31 -10.26
CA GLY A 165 17.97 -6.54 -11.51
C GLY A 165 17.28 -7.89 -11.62
N TYR A 166 16.72 -8.12 -12.80
CA TYR A 166 16.06 -9.34 -13.23
C TYR A 166 16.65 -9.82 -14.55
N ASN A 167 16.50 -11.11 -14.89
CA ASN A 167 16.98 -11.62 -16.17
C ASN A 167 16.37 -10.82 -17.33
N VAL A 168 17.19 -10.43 -18.31
CA VAL A 168 16.76 -9.62 -19.46
C VAL A 168 15.71 -10.31 -20.35
N ASP A 169 15.60 -11.64 -20.29
CA ASP A 169 14.60 -12.43 -21.01
C ASP A 169 13.28 -12.64 -20.24
N GLU A 170 13.14 -12.04 -19.06
CA GLU A 170 11.91 -12.10 -18.29
C GLU A 170 10.78 -11.28 -18.95
N ALA A 171 9.76 -11.97 -19.42
CA ALA A 171 8.67 -11.35 -20.19
C ALA A 171 7.50 -10.84 -19.32
N SER A 172 7.55 -11.01 -18.00
CA SER A 172 6.51 -10.53 -17.08
C SER A 172 6.74 -9.13 -16.54
N VAL A 173 7.91 -8.53 -16.80
CA VAL A 173 8.23 -7.16 -16.41
C VAL A 173 7.76 -6.18 -17.49
N HIS A 174 7.20 -5.07 -17.09
CA HIS A 174 6.50 -4.15 -17.98
C HIS A 174 7.37 -2.98 -18.42
N ALA A 175 7.02 -2.38 -19.53
CA ALA A 175 7.56 -1.11 -19.98
C ALA A 175 6.83 0.06 -19.28
N ARG A 176 7.57 1.05 -18.80
CA ARG A 176 7.04 2.34 -18.31
C ARG A 176 7.74 3.48 -19.05
N PRO A 177 7.13 3.99 -20.12
CA PRO A 177 7.73 5.04 -20.94
C PRO A 177 7.90 6.37 -20.20
N ALA A 178 9.04 7.01 -20.44
CA ALA A 178 9.30 8.40 -20.13
C ALA A 178 9.70 9.14 -21.41
N MET A 179 9.43 10.44 -21.47
CA MET A 179 9.78 11.29 -22.60
C MET A 179 9.90 12.75 -22.18
N VAL A 180 10.56 13.56 -23.00
CA VAL A 180 10.56 15.01 -22.85
C VAL A 180 9.59 15.61 -23.87
N VAL A 181 8.66 16.45 -23.41
CA VAL A 181 7.70 17.15 -24.24
C VAL A 181 7.94 18.65 -24.22
N ASP A 182 7.73 19.29 -25.36
CA ASP A 182 7.69 20.75 -25.48
C ASP A 182 6.27 21.24 -25.15
N LEU A 183 6.12 21.88 -24.01
CA LEU A 183 4.85 22.37 -23.52
C LEU A 183 4.28 23.50 -24.36
N ALA A 184 5.15 24.31 -25.01
CA ALA A 184 4.71 25.34 -25.93
C ALA A 184 4.01 24.74 -27.18
N ALA A 185 4.53 23.63 -27.70
CA ALA A 185 3.90 22.88 -28.78
C ALA A 185 2.54 22.26 -28.37
N LEU A 186 2.31 22.04 -27.06
CA LEU A 186 1.06 21.58 -26.50
C LEU A 186 0.11 22.71 -26.06
N GLY A 187 0.45 23.98 -26.41
CA GLY A 187 -0.40 25.13 -26.19
C GLY A 187 -0.26 25.79 -24.82
N VAL A 188 0.76 25.43 -24.03
CA VAL A 188 1.07 26.13 -22.77
C VAL A 188 1.77 27.42 -23.09
N PRO A 189 1.36 28.58 -22.53
CA PRO A 189 2.09 29.84 -22.67
C PRO A 189 3.48 29.71 -22.03
N CYS A 190 4.54 29.75 -22.82
CA CYS A 190 5.91 29.56 -22.34
C CYS A 190 6.78 30.80 -22.64
N ASP A 191 6.17 32.00 -22.62
CA ASP A 191 6.91 33.25 -22.72
C ASP A 191 7.86 33.34 -21.51
N ASP A 192 8.55 34.42 -21.27
CA ASP A 192 9.53 34.55 -20.18
C ASP A 192 9.00 34.29 -18.74
N THR A 193 7.79 33.75 -18.62
CA THR A 193 7.13 33.42 -17.36
C THR A 193 7.54 32.03 -16.87
N PRO A 194 7.97 31.89 -15.61
CA PRO A 194 8.33 30.59 -15.06
C PRO A 194 7.16 29.57 -15.09
N LEU A 195 7.48 28.36 -15.48
CA LEU A 195 6.53 27.22 -15.37
C LEU A 195 6.68 26.54 -14.00
N VAL A 196 5.57 26.30 -13.34
CA VAL A 196 5.52 25.65 -12.01
C VAL A 196 4.48 24.55 -12.06
N ARG A 197 4.76 23.39 -11.45
CA ARG A 197 3.76 22.33 -11.32
C ARG A 197 2.68 22.75 -10.32
N ALA A 198 1.46 22.29 -10.53
CA ALA A 198 0.34 22.59 -9.64
C ALA A 198 0.60 22.14 -8.20
N SER A 199 1.22 20.96 -8.01
CA SER A 199 1.58 20.47 -6.66
C SER A 199 2.66 21.33 -5.99
N ASP A 200 3.65 21.81 -6.72
CA ASP A 200 4.71 22.68 -6.18
C ASP A 200 4.11 24.03 -5.73
N PHE A 201 3.27 24.64 -6.57
CA PHE A 201 2.57 25.87 -6.23
C PHE A 201 1.57 25.66 -5.06
N GLY A 202 0.84 24.54 -5.07
CA GLY A 202 -0.03 24.14 -3.98
C GLY A 202 0.72 23.93 -2.65
N SER A 203 1.97 23.44 -2.72
CA SER A 203 2.85 23.31 -1.54
C SER A 203 3.20 24.67 -0.92
N GLU A 204 3.46 25.68 -1.76
CA GLU A 204 3.72 27.06 -1.29
C GLU A 204 2.46 27.64 -0.63
N LEU A 205 1.29 27.47 -1.23
CA LEU A 205 0.02 27.91 -0.65
C LEU A 205 -0.32 27.19 0.67
N LEU A 206 0.03 25.89 0.79
CA LEU A 206 -0.12 25.15 2.04
C LEU A 206 0.80 25.69 3.13
N LEU A 207 2.03 26.05 2.79
CA LEU A 207 2.97 26.63 3.73
C LEU A 207 2.49 28.00 4.24
N GLU A 208 1.94 28.84 3.36
CA GLU A 208 1.33 30.11 3.72
C GLU A 208 0.09 29.92 4.61
N ALA A 209 -0.78 28.96 4.25
CA ALA A 209 -1.96 28.61 5.01
C ALA A 209 -1.60 28.09 6.42
N GLU A 210 -0.52 27.31 6.55
CA GLU A 210 -0.01 26.84 7.82
C GLU A 210 0.44 27.97 8.75
N GLN A 211 1.04 29.03 8.19
CA GLN A 211 1.53 30.19 8.93
C GLN A 211 0.39 31.13 9.34
N SER A 212 -0.60 31.32 8.46
CA SER A 212 -1.73 32.21 8.68
C SER A 212 -2.92 31.55 9.39
N GLY A 213 -3.06 30.26 9.29
CA GLY A 213 -4.24 29.49 9.70
C GLY A 213 -5.42 29.61 8.73
N ASP A 214 -5.23 30.21 7.56
CA ASP A 214 -6.28 30.43 6.55
C ASP A 214 -5.98 29.61 5.28
N TYR A 215 -6.80 28.58 5.04
CA TYR A 215 -6.70 27.67 3.88
C TYR A 215 -7.55 28.12 2.67
N THR A 216 -8.11 29.31 2.68
CA THR A 216 -9.07 29.75 1.64
C THR A 216 -8.43 29.78 0.26
N GLN A 217 -7.23 30.33 0.13
CA GLN A 217 -6.52 30.43 -1.16
C GLN A 217 -6.15 29.03 -1.67
N PHE A 218 -5.56 28.19 -0.81
CA PHE A 218 -5.26 26.81 -1.14
C PHE A 218 -6.49 26.04 -1.63
N GLY A 219 -7.61 26.16 -0.91
CA GLY A 219 -8.86 25.49 -1.27
C GLY A 219 -9.46 25.97 -2.58
N ALA A 220 -9.34 27.27 -2.91
CA ALA A 220 -9.76 27.80 -4.21
C ALA A 220 -8.91 27.23 -5.35
N PHE A 221 -7.61 27.21 -5.17
CA PHE A 221 -6.64 26.67 -6.13
C PHE A 221 -6.84 25.16 -6.34
N ALA A 222 -6.95 24.39 -5.25
CA ALA A 222 -7.16 22.95 -5.30
C ALA A 222 -8.45 22.56 -6.04
N ARG A 223 -9.54 23.33 -5.87
CA ARG A 223 -10.78 23.13 -6.62
C ARG A 223 -10.64 23.44 -8.11
N GLN A 224 -9.80 24.38 -8.48
CA GLN A 224 -9.58 24.79 -9.87
C GLN A 224 -8.78 23.75 -10.66
N PHE A 225 -7.71 23.20 -10.07
CA PHE A 225 -6.89 22.18 -10.71
C PHE A 225 -7.43 20.76 -10.56
N GLY A 226 -8.24 20.51 -9.51
CA GLY A 226 -8.60 19.17 -9.08
C GLY A 226 -7.41 18.48 -8.42
N MET A 227 -7.60 18.03 -7.19
CA MET A 227 -6.57 17.27 -6.47
C MET A 227 -6.57 15.84 -6.99
N ASP A 228 -5.67 15.55 -7.92
CA ASP A 228 -5.47 14.19 -8.43
C ASP A 228 -4.56 13.37 -7.49
N ALA A 229 -4.26 12.13 -7.88
CA ALA A 229 -3.43 11.24 -7.08
C ALA A 229 -2.00 11.76 -6.82
N SER A 230 -1.50 12.72 -7.62
CA SER A 230 -0.18 13.33 -7.43
C SER A 230 -0.10 14.23 -6.20
N TRP A 231 -1.25 14.78 -5.77
CA TRP A 231 -1.36 15.61 -4.57
C TRP A 231 -1.42 14.82 -3.27
N GLN A 232 -1.77 13.55 -3.35
CA GLN A 232 -1.96 12.70 -2.16
C GLN A 232 -0.75 12.71 -1.21
N PRO A 233 0.51 12.56 -1.68
CA PRO A 233 1.68 12.59 -0.78
C PRO A 233 1.81 13.92 -0.05
N LEU A 234 1.59 15.04 -0.76
CA LEU A 234 1.66 16.39 -0.20
C LEU A 234 0.62 16.60 0.90
N LEU A 235 -0.65 16.23 0.61
CA LEU A 235 -1.75 16.37 1.56
C LEU A 235 -1.58 15.50 2.80
N VAL A 236 -1.11 14.27 2.62
CA VAL A 236 -0.82 13.33 3.71
C VAL A 236 0.33 13.84 4.59
N GLU A 237 1.40 14.33 3.98
CA GLU A 237 2.53 14.91 4.72
C GLU A 237 2.09 16.13 5.53
N HIS A 238 1.32 17.02 4.92
CA HIS A 238 0.82 18.23 5.58
C HIS A 238 -0.10 17.89 6.77
N LEU A 239 -1.08 16.99 6.55
CA LEU A 239 -1.95 16.51 7.63
C LEU A 239 -1.15 15.85 8.76
N GLY A 240 -0.12 15.07 8.40
CA GLY A 240 0.82 14.47 9.35
C GLY A 240 1.48 15.51 10.25
N LYS A 241 2.03 16.57 9.67
CA LYS A 241 2.65 17.69 10.42
C LYS A 241 1.65 18.37 11.37
N LEU A 242 0.42 18.62 10.90
CA LEU A 242 -0.64 19.18 11.74
C LEU A 242 -1.02 18.25 12.89
N CYS A 243 -1.08 16.94 12.64
CA CYS A 243 -1.33 15.94 13.67
C CYS A 243 -0.24 15.87 14.73
N GLU A 244 1.03 16.05 14.35
CA GLU A 244 2.16 16.10 15.28
C GLU A 244 2.11 17.32 16.21
N ARG A 245 1.70 18.48 15.70
CA ARG A 245 1.57 19.71 16.48
C ARG A 245 0.45 19.63 17.53
N GLY A 246 -0.60 18.86 17.24
CA GLY A 246 -1.69 18.60 18.16
C GLY A 246 -2.71 19.73 18.28
N ASP A 247 -2.65 20.74 17.42
CA ASP A 247 -3.64 21.81 17.38
C ASP A 247 -4.82 21.40 16.48
N ALA A 248 -5.98 21.23 17.08
CA ALA A 248 -7.17 20.75 16.38
C ALA A 248 -7.77 21.80 15.43
N GLY A 249 -7.57 23.10 15.66
CA GLY A 249 -8.11 24.17 14.81
C GLY A 249 -7.59 24.10 13.38
N PRO A 250 -6.28 24.18 13.14
CA PRO A 250 -5.70 24.04 11.81
C PRO A 250 -6.01 22.70 11.13
N VAL A 251 -6.10 21.60 11.88
CA VAL A 251 -6.52 20.30 11.33
C VAL A 251 -7.96 20.35 10.81
N GLU A 252 -8.88 20.94 11.58
CA GLU A 252 -10.28 21.07 11.17
C GLU A 252 -10.44 21.95 9.93
N GLU A 253 -9.77 23.09 9.91
CA GLU A 253 -9.74 24.01 8.77
C GLU A 253 -9.23 23.33 7.50
N PHE A 254 -8.08 22.65 7.60
CA PHE A 254 -7.51 21.88 6.49
C PHE A 254 -8.45 20.80 5.98
N LEU A 255 -9.00 19.96 6.85
CA LEU A 255 -9.92 18.89 6.45
C LEU A 255 -11.19 19.42 5.79
N ASN A 256 -11.75 20.52 6.29
CA ASN A 256 -12.90 21.18 5.68
C ASN A 256 -12.58 21.74 4.29
N THR A 257 -11.34 22.18 4.10
CA THR A 257 -10.87 22.75 2.82
C THR A 257 -10.65 21.70 1.75
N VAL A 258 -10.02 20.57 2.09
CA VAL A 258 -9.71 19.48 1.13
C VAL A 258 -10.93 18.57 0.87
N GLY A 259 -11.95 18.60 1.72
CA GLY A 259 -13.22 17.91 1.50
C GLY A 259 -13.08 16.39 1.44
N ASP A 260 -13.57 15.80 0.33
CA ASP A 260 -13.70 14.35 0.14
C ASP A 260 -12.38 13.62 -0.20
N VAL A 261 -11.22 14.23 0.03
CA VAL A 261 -9.93 13.57 -0.18
C VAL A 261 -9.81 12.40 0.80
N GLU A 262 -9.63 11.20 0.27
CA GLU A 262 -9.38 10.02 1.08
C GLU A 262 -7.98 10.10 1.71
N PHE A 263 -7.93 10.45 2.98
CA PHE A 263 -6.72 10.32 3.78
C PHE A 263 -6.55 8.89 4.24
N ALA A 264 -5.37 8.33 3.98
CA ALA A 264 -4.98 7.07 4.58
C ALA A 264 -4.99 7.21 6.12
N SER A 265 -5.35 6.16 6.80
CA SER A 265 -5.52 6.03 8.25
C SER A 265 -4.29 6.36 9.12
N ASP A 266 -3.16 6.62 8.50
CA ASP A 266 -1.89 6.86 9.20
C ASP A 266 -1.91 8.13 10.04
N SER A 267 -2.67 9.16 9.60
CA SER A 267 -2.83 10.41 10.34
C SER A 267 -3.47 10.21 11.71
N LEU A 268 -4.47 9.30 11.81
CA LEU A 268 -5.06 8.97 13.09
C LEU A 268 -4.08 8.24 14.01
N ALA A 269 -3.34 7.27 13.47
CA ALA A 269 -2.32 6.55 14.20
C ALA A 269 -1.23 7.51 14.73
N GLN A 270 -0.83 8.47 13.90
CA GLN A 270 0.15 9.49 14.25
C GLN A 270 -0.35 10.43 15.36
N ALA A 271 -1.58 10.94 15.23
CA ALA A 271 -2.19 11.78 16.26
C ALA A 271 -2.26 11.08 17.62
N VAL A 272 -2.61 9.78 17.62
CA VAL A 272 -2.65 8.98 18.86
C VAL A 272 -1.26 8.68 19.39
N ALA A 273 -0.30 8.35 18.53
CA ALA A 273 1.09 8.12 18.92
C ALA A 273 1.75 9.35 19.57
N CYS A 274 1.35 10.56 19.11
CA CYS A 274 1.79 11.82 19.70
C CYS A 274 0.99 12.23 20.95
N GLY A 275 -0.02 11.47 21.36
CA GLY A 275 -0.90 11.81 22.48
C GLY A 275 -1.92 12.92 22.18
N ASN A 276 -2.09 13.29 20.92
CA ASN A 276 -2.94 14.39 20.47
C ASN A 276 -4.42 13.96 20.34
N LEU A 277 -5.06 13.68 21.47
CA LEU A 277 -6.40 13.10 21.51
C LEU A 277 -7.50 14.00 20.94
N SER A 278 -7.36 15.32 21.02
CA SER A 278 -8.27 16.30 20.39
C SER A 278 -8.27 16.16 18.87
N VAL A 279 -7.09 16.05 18.28
CA VAL A 279 -6.88 15.79 16.85
C VAL A 279 -7.41 14.42 16.46
N ALA A 280 -7.10 13.37 17.22
CA ALA A 280 -7.59 12.02 16.95
C ALA A 280 -9.14 11.96 16.91
N ARG A 281 -9.83 12.65 17.86
CA ARG A 281 -11.30 12.78 17.87
C ARG A 281 -11.84 13.52 16.65
N LEU A 282 -11.11 14.55 16.21
CA LEU A 282 -11.47 15.33 15.03
C LEU A 282 -11.36 14.48 13.77
N LEU A 283 -10.25 13.78 13.58
CA LEU A 283 -10.03 12.86 12.45
C LEU A 283 -11.15 11.80 12.36
N LEU A 284 -11.51 11.21 13.50
CA LEU A 284 -12.61 10.24 13.56
C LEU A 284 -13.96 10.85 13.15
N ARG A 285 -14.22 12.11 13.51
CA ARG A 285 -15.45 12.83 13.09
C ARG A 285 -15.49 13.06 11.58
N HIS A 286 -14.33 13.24 10.94
CA HIS A 286 -14.17 13.33 9.49
C HIS A 286 -14.11 11.95 8.79
N GLY A 287 -14.38 10.86 9.51
CA GLY A 287 -14.38 9.52 8.93
C GLY A 287 -12.98 8.94 8.69
N ILE A 288 -11.92 9.63 9.13
CA ILE A 288 -10.53 9.16 9.02
C ILE A 288 -10.29 8.18 10.16
N GLY A 289 -10.25 6.91 9.82
CA GLY A 289 -10.06 5.81 10.76
C GLY A 289 -8.74 5.06 10.53
N PHE A 290 -8.50 4.02 11.34
CA PHE A 290 -7.44 3.06 11.04
C PHE A 290 -7.89 2.18 9.88
N GLY A 291 -7.40 2.40 8.68
CA GLY A 291 -7.64 1.54 7.54
C GLY A 291 -6.83 0.23 7.62
N GLY A 292 -7.12 -0.71 6.73
CA GLY A 292 -6.46 -2.03 6.70
C GLY A 292 -4.94 -2.00 6.49
N LYS A 293 -4.34 -0.84 6.21
CA LYS A 293 -2.89 -0.66 6.10
C LYS A 293 -2.16 -0.44 7.43
N CYS A 294 -2.87 -0.20 8.53
CA CYS A 294 -2.26 -0.19 9.88
C CYS A 294 -1.65 -1.54 10.31
N ARG A 295 -1.69 -2.56 9.46
CA ARG A 295 -0.95 -3.82 9.68
C ARG A 295 0.54 -3.61 9.84
N GLU A 296 1.04 -2.47 9.44
CA GLU A 296 2.45 -2.15 9.38
C GLU A 296 2.79 -0.85 10.14
N LEU A 297 2.12 -0.55 11.25
CA LEU A 297 2.49 0.57 12.15
C LEU A 297 3.98 0.60 12.52
N GLY A 298 4.73 -0.36 12.05
CA GLY A 298 6.17 -0.41 12.13
C GLY A 298 6.92 -0.10 10.83
N LEU A 299 6.28 0.04 9.65
CA LEU A 299 7.03 -0.05 8.39
C LEU A 299 6.67 0.97 7.30
N VAL A 300 5.54 1.67 7.32
CA VAL A 300 5.08 2.40 6.12
C VAL A 300 5.31 3.90 6.15
N ASN A 301 5.41 4.57 7.28
CA ASN A 301 5.69 6.02 7.30
C ASN A 301 6.93 6.35 8.10
N ASP A 302 7.96 6.78 7.39
CA ASP A 302 9.24 7.20 7.96
C ASP A 302 9.18 8.64 8.51
N THR A 303 8.07 8.99 9.18
CA THR A 303 7.97 10.29 9.86
C THR A 303 8.92 10.35 11.06
N PRO A 304 9.41 11.54 11.45
CA PRO A 304 10.27 11.71 12.62
C PRO A 304 9.66 11.14 13.90
N ALA A 305 8.34 11.27 14.09
CA ALA A 305 7.63 10.73 15.26
C ALA A 305 7.58 9.20 15.24
N LEU A 306 7.35 8.57 14.10
CA LEU A 306 7.38 7.11 13.96
C LEU A 306 8.80 6.55 14.05
N ARG A 307 9.81 7.27 13.53
CA ARG A 307 11.23 6.93 13.75
C ARG A 307 11.60 6.97 15.21
N LYS A 308 11.12 7.99 15.94
CA LYS A 308 11.34 8.10 17.39
C LYS A 308 10.64 6.97 18.13
N ALA A 309 9.37 6.68 17.82
CA ALA A 309 8.64 5.57 18.41
C ALA A 309 9.31 4.20 18.13
N ARG A 310 9.88 4.02 16.91
CA ARG A 310 10.70 2.83 16.58
C ARG A 310 12.01 2.78 17.35
N ALA A 311 12.71 3.90 17.50
CA ALA A 311 13.94 3.97 18.30
C ALA A 311 13.67 3.63 19.76
N ASP A 312 12.58 4.16 20.32
CA ASP A 312 12.13 3.85 21.68
C ASP A 312 11.72 2.37 21.82
N GLN A 313 11.17 1.76 20.76
CA GLN A 313 10.86 0.33 20.71
C GLN A 313 12.11 -0.56 20.78
N TYR A 314 13.19 -0.17 20.15
CA TYR A 314 14.48 -0.89 20.21
C TYR A 314 15.20 -0.70 21.55
N CYS A 315 14.91 0.36 22.28
CA CYS A 315 15.52 0.65 23.59
C CYS A 315 14.75 0.06 24.79
N GLY A 316 13.75 -0.80 24.57
CA GLY A 316 13.04 -1.53 25.63
C GLY A 316 11.86 -0.81 26.26
N ASP A 317 11.60 0.44 25.89
CA ASP A 317 10.42 1.21 26.34
C ASP A 317 9.35 1.19 25.23
N VAL A 318 8.70 0.03 25.04
CA VAL A 318 7.69 -0.17 24.00
C VAL A 318 6.41 0.58 24.35
N ARG A 319 6.35 1.84 24.04
CA ARG A 319 5.09 2.59 23.92
C ARG A 319 4.56 2.45 22.50
N ASN A 320 3.94 1.32 22.22
CA ASN A 320 3.16 1.18 20.99
C ASN A 320 1.82 1.93 21.15
N PHE A 321 1.12 2.15 20.04
CA PHE A 321 -0.21 2.75 20.00
C PHE A 321 -1.14 2.23 21.11
N ALA A 322 -1.17 0.91 21.31
CA ALA A 322 -1.99 0.26 22.31
C ALA A 322 -1.65 0.70 23.75
N SER A 323 -0.37 0.86 24.06
CA SER A 323 0.08 1.31 25.37
C SER A 323 -0.28 2.77 25.60
N ILE A 324 -0.06 3.63 24.62
CA ILE A 324 -0.42 5.07 24.69
C ILE A 324 -1.93 5.23 24.83
N ALA A 325 -2.71 4.49 24.02
CA ALA A 325 -4.16 4.55 24.05
C ALA A 325 -4.77 4.06 25.36
N VAL A 326 -4.07 3.20 26.10
CA VAL A 326 -4.56 2.61 27.37
C VAL A 326 -4.12 3.40 28.59
N GLU A 327 -3.01 4.14 28.52
CA GLU A 327 -2.49 4.92 29.65
C GLU A 327 -3.37 6.15 30.00
N ASP A 328 -4.09 6.70 29.00
CA ASP A 328 -4.97 7.85 29.18
C ASP A 328 -6.45 7.43 29.24
N PRO A 329 -7.15 7.65 30.38
CA PRO A 329 -8.58 7.35 30.49
C PRO A 329 -9.46 8.04 29.43
N SER A 330 -9.04 9.19 28.90
CA SER A 330 -9.76 9.89 27.84
C SER A 330 -9.72 9.15 26.48
N SER A 331 -8.78 8.22 26.32
CA SER A 331 -8.67 7.38 25.13
C SER A 331 -9.73 6.28 25.03
N GLU A 332 -10.45 5.96 26.10
CA GLU A 332 -11.53 4.96 26.10
C GLU A 332 -12.56 5.24 25.01
N MET A 333 -13.01 6.50 24.90
CA MET A 333 -13.96 6.89 23.88
C MET A 333 -13.42 6.67 22.46
N ILE A 334 -12.12 6.93 22.24
CA ILE A 334 -11.48 6.73 20.95
C ILE A 334 -11.41 5.23 20.63
N ILE A 335 -10.97 4.41 21.57
CA ILE A 335 -10.90 2.95 21.40
C ILE A 335 -12.30 2.39 21.10
N ARG A 336 -13.33 2.81 21.83
CA ARG A 336 -14.72 2.38 21.59
C ARG A 336 -15.19 2.78 20.19
N GLN A 337 -14.84 3.95 19.72
CA GLN A 337 -15.21 4.43 18.40
C GLN A 337 -14.48 3.66 17.28
N LEU A 338 -13.19 3.39 17.44
CA LEU A 338 -12.37 2.60 16.53
C LEU A 338 -12.93 1.17 16.39
N VAL A 339 -13.29 0.54 17.50
CA VAL A 339 -13.90 -0.81 17.49
C VAL A 339 -15.27 -0.81 16.81
N ARG A 340 -16.10 0.22 17.05
CA ARG A 340 -17.43 0.35 16.43
C ARG A 340 -17.37 0.56 14.92
N GLN A 341 -16.39 1.30 14.45
CA GLN A 341 -16.19 1.60 13.03
C GLN A 341 -15.41 0.53 12.26
N ASP A 342 -15.06 -0.60 12.90
CA ASP A 342 -14.17 -1.63 12.34
C ASP A 342 -12.79 -1.08 11.89
N ALA A 343 -12.35 -0.02 12.56
CA ALA A 343 -11.16 0.74 12.19
C ALA A 343 -9.86 0.21 12.83
N LEU A 344 -9.94 -0.76 13.76
CA LEU A 344 -8.76 -1.45 14.31
C LEU A 344 -8.40 -2.66 13.45
N ALA A 345 -7.15 -2.73 13.00
CA ALA A 345 -6.63 -3.97 12.45
C ALA A 345 -6.62 -5.09 13.52
N PRO A 346 -6.75 -6.37 13.14
CA PRO A 346 -6.76 -7.47 14.10
C PRO A 346 -5.56 -7.50 15.05
N GLN A 347 -4.37 -7.16 14.56
CA GLN A 347 -3.15 -7.09 15.36
C GLN A 347 -3.25 -5.98 16.41
N ASP A 348 -3.73 -4.80 16.02
CA ASP A 348 -3.90 -3.65 16.94
C ASP A 348 -4.99 -3.93 17.97
N TYR A 349 -6.09 -4.57 17.56
CA TYR A 349 -7.14 -5.02 18.46
C TYR A 349 -6.57 -5.94 19.56
N ARG A 350 -5.74 -6.93 19.19
CA ARG A 350 -5.07 -7.83 20.13
C ARG A 350 -4.08 -7.08 21.02
N LEU A 351 -3.32 -6.12 20.46
CA LEU A 351 -2.36 -5.30 21.22
C LEU A 351 -3.06 -4.44 22.28
N VAL A 352 -4.19 -3.81 21.94
CA VAL A 352 -5.00 -3.04 22.90
C VAL A 352 -5.52 -3.94 24.02
N LEU A 353 -6.07 -5.12 23.71
CA LEU A 353 -6.52 -6.09 24.72
C LEU A 353 -5.37 -6.56 25.62
N ASN A 354 -4.19 -6.82 25.05
CA ASN A 354 -3.01 -7.19 25.82
C ASN A 354 -2.53 -6.06 26.74
N ALA A 355 -2.60 -4.81 26.29
CA ALA A 355 -2.22 -3.64 27.07
C ALA A 355 -3.22 -3.42 28.24
N LEU A 356 -4.52 -3.49 27.96
CA LEU A 356 -5.57 -3.41 28.98
C LEU A 356 -5.42 -4.52 30.05
N GLY A 357 -5.20 -5.75 29.60
CA GLY A 357 -5.00 -6.87 30.50
C GLY A 357 -3.71 -6.77 31.35
N ARG A 358 -2.67 -6.15 30.80
CA ARG A 358 -1.37 -5.97 31.48
C ARG A 358 -1.40 -4.85 32.50
N ASN A 359 -2.02 -3.73 32.16
CA ASN A 359 -2.01 -2.52 33.00
C ASN A 359 -3.05 -2.61 34.14
N GLY A 360 -4.13 -3.38 33.94
CA GLY A 360 -5.26 -3.40 34.89
C GLY A 360 -6.03 -2.08 34.93
N GLY A 361 -7.02 -1.97 35.79
CA GLY A 361 -7.72 -0.70 36.07
C GLY A 361 -8.74 -0.24 35.03
N GLN A 362 -8.85 -0.89 33.87
CA GLN A 362 -9.86 -0.64 32.84
C GLN A 362 -10.63 -1.93 32.47
N GLU A 363 -11.08 -2.63 33.49
CA GLU A 363 -11.79 -3.91 33.31
C GLU A 363 -13.06 -3.79 32.48
N GLU A 364 -13.77 -2.67 32.61
CA GLU A 364 -14.98 -2.40 31.82
C GLU A 364 -14.68 -2.24 30.34
N LEU A 365 -13.61 -1.53 29.98
CA LEU A 365 -13.19 -1.39 28.58
C LEU A 365 -12.69 -2.71 28.00
N PHE A 366 -11.93 -3.48 28.78
CA PHE A 366 -11.49 -4.81 28.37
C PHE A 366 -12.67 -5.76 28.10
N ALA A 367 -13.63 -5.82 29.03
CA ALA A 367 -14.86 -6.61 28.87
C ALA A 367 -15.70 -6.14 27.67
N TRP A 368 -15.81 -4.83 27.50
CA TRP A 368 -16.56 -4.25 26.39
C TRP A 368 -15.89 -4.55 25.04
N MET A 369 -14.58 -4.48 24.91
CA MET A 369 -13.88 -4.83 23.66
C MET A 369 -14.14 -6.29 23.27
N LEU A 370 -14.17 -7.19 24.22
CA LEU A 370 -14.49 -8.61 23.97
C LEU A 370 -15.96 -8.83 23.55
N ASN A 371 -16.87 -7.92 23.94
CA ASN A 371 -18.29 -8.02 23.66
C ASN A 371 -18.92 -6.65 23.32
N PRO A 372 -18.51 -5.96 22.25
CA PRO A 372 -18.94 -4.60 21.95
C PRO A 372 -20.43 -4.49 21.62
N ASP A 373 -21.08 -5.55 21.18
CA ASP A 373 -22.49 -5.58 20.77
C ASP A 373 -23.40 -6.19 21.84
N PHE A 374 -22.88 -6.52 23.00
CA PHE A 374 -23.59 -7.25 24.05
C PHE A 374 -24.28 -8.55 23.58
N ALA A 375 -23.71 -9.13 22.51
CA ALA A 375 -24.18 -10.37 21.90
C ALA A 375 -23.12 -11.48 22.03
N PRO A 376 -22.86 -11.97 23.27
CA PRO A 376 -21.85 -12.99 23.46
C PRO A 376 -22.27 -14.29 22.80
N VAL A 377 -21.29 -15.02 22.26
CA VAL A 377 -21.52 -16.39 21.82
C VAL A 377 -21.49 -17.32 23.04
N GLY A 378 -22.51 -18.13 23.17
CA GLY A 378 -22.57 -19.10 24.31
C GLY A 378 -21.41 -20.10 24.22
N GLY A 379 -20.93 -20.53 25.38
CA GLY A 379 -19.99 -21.65 25.51
C GLY A 379 -18.50 -21.28 25.46
N VAL A 380 -18.14 -20.01 25.22
CA VAL A 380 -16.74 -19.56 25.24
C VAL A 380 -16.55 -18.26 26.02
N VAL A 381 -15.40 -18.14 26.66
CA VAL A 381 -14.98 -16.95 27.40
C VAL A 381 -13.53 -16.62 27.09
N ALA A 382 -13.19 -15.34 27.09
CA ALA A 382 -11.80 -14.89 27.04
C ALA A 382 -11.29 -14.59 28.44
N ARG A 383 -10.02 -14.86 28.68
CA ARG A 383 -9.36 -14.64 29.97
C ARG A 383 -7.97 -14.06 29.76
N TRP A 384 -7.64 -13.09 30.60
CA TRP A 384 -6.25 -12.64 30.76
C TRP A 384 -5.63 -13.33 31.95
N SER A 385 -4.64 -14.17 31.70
CA SER A 385 -3.88 -14.85 32.74
C SER A 385 -2.47 -15.18 32.28
N ASN A 386 -1.51 -15.24 33.21
CA ASN A 386 -0.11 -15.51 32.91
C ASN A 386 0.46 -14.60 31.81
N LYS A 387 0.09 -13.31 31.84
CA LYS A 387 0.52 -12.26 30.90
C LYS A 387 0.11 -12.51 29.44
N ARG A 388 -0.95 -13.29 29.20
CA ARG A 388 -1.49 -13.55 27.85
C ARG A 388 -3.00 -13.64 27.86
N LEU A 389 -3.59 -13.30 26.71
CA LEU A 389 -5.00 -13.53 26.42
C LEU A 389 -5.19 -14.99 25.94
N SER A 390 -6.23 -15.66 26.43
CA SER A 390 -6.63 -16.98 25.98
C SER A 390 -8.15 -17.06 25.85
N VAL A 391 -8.65 -17.96 24.99
CA VAL A 391 -10.07 -18.26 24.81
C VAL A 391 -10.29 -19.70 25.24
N SER A 392 -11.32 -19.95 26.05
CA SER A 392 -11.58 -21.24 26.68
C SER A 392 -13.09 -21.53 26.73
N PRO A 393 -13.51 -22.79 26.93
CA PRO A 393 -14.91 -23.12 27.22
C PRO A 393 -15.44 -22.41 28.47
N GLN A 394 -16.73 -22.10 28.49
CA GLN A 394 -17.39 -21.28 29.53
C GLN A 394 -17.34 -21.87 30.98
N ASN A 395 -16.92 -23.11 31.17
CA ASN A 395 -16.79 -23.73 32.47
C ASN A 395 -15.60 -23.23 33.31
N ILE A 396 -14.83 -22.25 32.81
CA ILE A 396 -13.72 -21.64 33.52
C ILE A 396 -14.25 -20.39 34.26
N LYS A 397 -14.06 -20.34 35.57
CA LYS A 397 -14.36 -19.17 36.40
C LYS A 397 -13.48 -18.00 35.96
N ASP A 398 -14.04 -16.78 36.08
CA ASP A 398 -13.34 -15.50 35.83
C ASP A 398 -13.00 -15.22 34.37
N GLY A 399 -13.80 -15.71 33.42
CA GLY A 399 -13.73 -15.39 32.00
C GLY A 399 -14.77 -14.33 31.59
N TYR A 400 -14.39 -13.50 30.62
CA TYR A 400 -15.30 -12.50 30.03
C TYR A 400 -16.05 -13.09 28.84
N PRO A 401 -17.37 -12.84 28.71
CA PRO A 401 -18.13 -13.24 27.52
C PRO A 401 -17.53 -12.63 26.25
N VAL A 402 -17.55 -13.36 25.14
CA VAL A 402 -16.92 -12.94 23.89
C VAL A 402 -17.94 -12.96 22.76
N SER A 403 -17.95 -11.92 21.92
CA SER A 403 -18.77 -11.87 20.73
C SER A 403 -18.11 -12.60 19.54
N ALA A 404 -18.92 -12.98 18.54
CA ALA A 404 -18.41 -13.60 17.31
C ALA A 404 -17.43 -12.65 16.58
N LYS A 405 -17.68 -11.35 16.62
CA LYS A 405 -16.79 -10.32 16.05
C LYS A 405 -15.43 -10.32 16.74
N ALA A 406 -15.40 -10.30 18.07
CA ALA A 406 -14.15 -10.33 18.83
C ALA A 406 -13.36 -11.63 18.58
N LEU A 407 -14.03 -12.78 18.51
CA LEU A 407 -13.40 -14.07 18.17
C LEU A 407 -12.77 -14.04 16.78
N ARG A 408 -13.43 -13.44 15.79
CA ARG A 408 -12.89 -13.28 14.43
C ARG A 408 -11.66 -12.37 14.42
N MET A 409 -11.71 -11.22 15.11
CA MET A 409 -10.56 -10.32 15.26
C MET A 409 -9.37 -11.02 15.91
N LEU A 410 -9.59 -11.76 16.98
CA LEU A 410 -8.55 -12.54 17.67
C LEU A 410 -7.97 -13.67 16.77
N TRP A 411 -8.81 -14.28 15.94
CA TRP A 411 -8.37 -15.26 14.96
C TRP A 411 -7.37 -14.63 13.96
N HIS A 412 -7.76 -13.53 13.32
CA HIS A 412 -6.91 -12.82 12.34
C HIS A 412 -5.67 -12.21 12.99
N ALA A 413 -5.74 -11.86 14.28
CA ALA A 413 -4.57 -11.44 15.07
C ALA A 413 -3.60 -12.58 15.42
N GLY A 414 -3.83 -13.79 14.95
CA GLY A 414 -2.96 -14.94 15.13
C GLY A 414 -3.02 -15.61 16.49
N LEU A 415 -4.00 -15.26 17.35
CA LEU A 415 -4.13 -15.87 18.67
C LEU A 415 -4.24 -17.42 18.63
N PRO A 416 -5.01 -18.03 17.71
CA PRO A 416 -5.13 -19.50 17.64
C PRO A 416 -3.86 -20.21 17.21
N LYS A 417 -2.91 -19.54 16.60
CA LYS A 417 -1.66 -20.16 16.15
C LYS A 417 -0.77 -20.64 17.31
N GLU A 418 -1.06 -20.18 18.53
CA GLU A 418 -0.26 -20.43 19.71
C GLU A 418 -0.85 -21.54 20.61
N ASP A 419 -2.16 -21.86 20.48
CA ASP A 419 -2.86 -22.80 21.37
C ASP A 419 -4.02 -23.52 20.68
N PRO A 420 -3.96 -24.86 20.57
CA PRO A 420 -5.03 -25.68 19.97
C PRO A 420 -6.39 -25.49 20.63
N THR A 421 -6.42 -25.30 21.95
CA THR A 421 -7.68 -25.11 22.69
C THR A 421 -8.39 -23.86 22.28
N THR A 422 -7.62 -22.75 22.11
CA THR A 422 -8.14 -21.49 21.60
C THR A 422 -8.67 -21.64 20.17
N ALA A 423 -7.96 -22.37 19.31
CA ALA A 423 -8.40 -22.62 17.93
C ALA A 423 -9.73 -23.41 17.89
N ARG A 424 -9.86 -24.46 18.69
CA ARG A 424 -11.11 -25.24 18.80
C ARG A 424 -12.29 -24.41 19.27
N CYS A 425 -12.05 -23.49 20.21
CA CYS A 425 -13.08 -22.61 20.73
C CYS A 425 -13.53 -21.55 19.72
N ILE A 426 -12.63 -21.03 18.87
CA ILE A 426 -12.92 -19.95 17.93
C ILE A 426 -13.51 -20.48 16.62
N ALA A 427 -13.00 -21.58 16.09
CA ALA A 427 -13.36 -22.10 14.78
C ALA A 427 -14.89 -22.21 14.51
N PRO A 428 -15.75 -22.66 15.43
CA PRO A 428 -17.20 -22.74 15.22
C PRO A 428 -17.87 -21.37 15.01
N TYR A 429 -17.26 -20.28 15.49
CA TYR A 429 -17.84 -18.94 15.50
C TYR A 429 -17.30 -18.03 14.39
N LEU A 430 -16.46 -18.53 13.54
CA LEU A 430 -16.00 -17.77 12.35
C LEU A 430 -17.14 -17.51 11.36
N GLY A 431 -18.33 -18.04 11.61
CA GLY A 431 -19.54 -17.81 10.84
C GLY A 431 -19.48 -18.49 9.47
N ASP A 432 -19.97 -17.78 8.44
CA ASP A 432 -19.72 -18.16 7.05
C ASP A 432 -18.34 -17.58 6.67
N PRO A 433 -17.24 -18.31 6.94
CA PRO A 433 -15.90 -17.75 6.83
C PRO A 433 -15.62 -17.41 5.38
N THR A 434 -14.98 -16.28 5.17
CA THR A 434 -14.48 -15.90 3.84
C THR A 434 -13.58 -17.01 3.27
N ILE A 435 -13.32 -17.00 1.99
CA ILE A 435 -12.38 -17.94 1.37
C ILE A 435 -11.00 -17.85 2.06
N GLN A 436 -10.59 -16.65 2.44
CA GLN A 436 -9.33 -16.40 3.13
C GLN A 436 -9.32 -17.01 4.54
N ASP A 437 -10.40 -16.85 5.33
CA ASP A 437 -10.53 -17.43 6.68
C ASP A 437 -10.40 -18.94 6.66
N ARG A 438 -11.04 -19.59 5.68
CA ARG A 438 -10.96 -21.05 5.50
C ARG A 438 -9.56 -21.50 5.13
N GLN A 439 -8.89 -20.75 4.28
CA GLN A 439 -7.51 -21.00 3.87
C GLN A 439 -6.56 -20.91 5.06
N GLU A 440 -6.66 -19.85 5.85
CA GLU A 440 -5.83 -19.62 7.03
C GLU A 440 -6.04 -20.73 8.09
N LEU A 441 -7.29 -21.11 8.32
CA LEU A 441 -7.63 -22.20 9.25
C LEU A 441 -7.04 -23.54 8.79
N LEU A 442 -7.19 -23.86 7.51
CA LEU A 442 -6.63 -25.07 6.91
C LEU A 442 -5.11 -25.12 7.10
N CYS A 443 -4.42 -24.03 6.77
CA CYS A 443 -2.97 -23.91 6.92
C CYS A 443 -2.53 -24.01 8.39
N ALA A 444 -3.26 -23.37 9.31
CA ALA A 444 -2.95 -23.44 10.74
C ALA A 444 -3.08 -24.87 11.31
N CYS A 445 -4.13 -25.59 10.95
CA CYS A 445 -4.30 -27.00 11.35
C CYS A 445 -3.13 -27.86 10.85
N ILE A 446 -2.72 -27.65 9.61
CA ILE A 446 -1.63 -28.43 8.99
C ILE A 446 -0.29 -28.13 9.67
N VAL A 447 0.07 -26.86 9.81
CA VAL A 447 1.38 -26.44 10.37
C VAL A 447 1.52 -26.92 11.81
N ASN A 448 0.46 -26.77 12.62
CA ASN A 448 0.49 -27.13 14.04
C ASN A 448 0.22 -28.63 14.31
N GLY A 449 -0.15 -29.42 13.29
CA GLY A 449 -0.44 -30.84 13.43
C GLY A 449 -1.73 -31.13 14.21
N TRP A 450 -2.76 -30.31 14.03
CA TRP A 450 -4.07 -30.47 14.63
C TRP A 450 -4.92 -31.38 13.74
N ASP A 451 -4.63 -32.66 13.78
CA ASP A 451 -5.20 -33.62 12.82
C ASP A 451 -6.72 -33.82 13.07
N GLU A 452 -7.19 -33.82 14.33
CA GLU A 452 -8.61 -33.90 14.64
C GLU A 452 -9.39 -32.72 14.14
N GLU A 453 -8.87 -31.49 14.33
CA GLU A 453 -9.46 -30.25 13.84
C GLU A 453 -9.43 -30.16 12.32
N LEU A 454 -8.35 -30.65 11.70
CA LEU A 454 -8.22 -30.72 10.25
C LEU A 454 -9.30 -31.65 9.67
N HIS A 455 -9.48 -32.84 10.24
CA HIS A 455 -10.54 -33.75 9.82
C HIS A 455 -11.92 -33.13 10.03
N ALA A 456 -12.21 -32.57 11.19
CA ALA A 456 -13.49 -31.91 11.47
C ALA A 456 -13.76 -30.74 10.53
N LEU A 457 -12.71 -29.99 10.12
CA LEU A 457 -12.80 -28.90 9.17
C LEU A 457 -13.14 -29.41 7.76
N LEU A 458 -12.52 -30.50 7.32
CA LEU A 458 -12.68 -31.08 5.98
C LEU A 458 -13.98 -31.90 5.86
N ASP A 459 -14.41 -32.58 6.94
CA ASP A 459 -15.67 -33.39 7.00
C ASP A 459 -16.92 -32.49 7.11
N GLY A 460 -16.76 -31.25 7.46
CA GLY A 460 -17.86 -30.29 7.57
C GLY A 460 -18.51 -29.96 6.22
N LYS A 461 -19.75 -29.44 6.24
CA LYS A 461 -20.49 -28.99 5.03
C LYS A 461 -19.84 -27.78 4.33
N ARG A 462 -18.60 -27.44 4.67
CA ARG A 462 -17.89 -26.28 4.15
C ARG A 462 -17.21 -26.60 2.83
N VAL A 463 -17.43 -25.78 1.82
CA VAL A 463 -16.85 -25.96 0.48
C VAL A 463 -15.41 -25.44 0.48
N PHE A 464 -14.47 -26.31 0.19
CA PHE A 464 -13.08 -25.96 -0.11
C PHE A 464 -12.88 -25.89 -1.61
N THR A 465 -12.31 -24.78 -2.09
CA THR A 465 -11.99 -24.67 -3.51
C THR A 465 -10.76 -25.50 -3.87
N PRO A 466 -10.59 -25.93 -5.14
CA PRO A 466 -9.39 -26.64 -5.57
C PRO A 466 -8.09 -25.88 -5.22
N ASN A 467 -8.08 -24.55 -5.32
CA ASN A 467 -6.92 -23.74 -4.98
C ASN A 467 -6.58 -23.80 -3.49
N MET A 468 -7.58 -23.80 -2.61
CA MET A 468 -7.38 -23.93 -1.16
C MET A 468 -6.76 -25.28 -0.79
N LEU A 469 -7.26 -26.37 -1.37
CA LEU A 469 -6.72 -27.71 -1.15
C LEU A 469 -5.32 -27.87 -1.74
N ALA A 470 -5.04 -27.27 -2.89
CA ALA A 470 -3.71 -27.26 -3.50
C ALA A 470 -2.68 -26.51 -2.62
N GLU A 471 -3.06 -25.37 -2.10
CA GLU A 471 -2.22 -24.58 -1.18
C GLU A 471 -2.02 -25.34 0.15
N GLY A 472 -3.08 -25.92 0.72
CA GLY A 472 -2.98 -26.79 1.89
C GLY A 472 -2.01 -27.96 1.66
N ALA A 473 -2.07 -28.61 0.52
CA ALA A 473 -1.15 -29.70 0.16
C ALA A 473 0.31 -29.20 0.04
N ARG A 474 0.52 -27.97 -0.48
CA ARG A 474 1.84 -27.32 -0.55
C ARG A 474 2.39 -27.05 0.86
N VAL A 475 1.57 -26.50 1.73
CA VAL A 475 1.92 -26.23 3.15
C VAL A 475 2.23 -27.54 3.88
N ALA A 476 1.42 -28.60 3.70
CA ALA A 476 1.65 -29.92 4.28
C ALA A 476 2.99 -30.52 3.86
N ARG A 477 3.36 -30.35 2.59
CA ARG A 477 4.68 -30.77 2.07
C ARG A 477 5.80 -30.01 2.76
N GLY A 478 5.72 -28.65 2.83
CA GLY A 478 6.71 -27.83 3.50
C GLY A 478 6.87 -28.16 4.99
N ALA A 479 5.78 -28.54 5.66
CA ALA A 479 5.76 -28.98 7.06
C ALA A 479 6.17 -30.47 7.25
N GLY A 480 6.50 -31.21 6.20
CA GLY A 480 6.88 -32.62 6.28
C GLY A 480 5.71 -33.58 6.55
N LYS A 481 4.45 -33.14 6.46
CA LYS A 481 3.22 -33.88 6.76
C LYS A 481 2.75 -34.71 5.56
N LYS A 482 3.47 -35.77 5.22
CA LYS A 482 3.23 -36.59 4.01
C LYS A 482 1.84 -37.22 3.92
N ALA A 483 1.26 -37.66 5.05
CA ALA A 483 -0.07 -38.25 5.09
C ALA A 483 -1.14 -37.17 4.73
N THR A 484 -1.07 -36.04 5.35
CA THR A 484 -1.96 -34.88 5.11
C THR A 484 -1.83 -34.36 3.67
N GLU A 485 -0.62 -34.25 3.14
CA GLU A 485 -0.39 -33.90 1.73
C GLU A 485 -1.11 -34.86 0.78
N ARG A 486 -0.99 -36.16 1.04
CA ARG A 486 -1.63 -37.20 0.21
C ARG A 486 -3.16 -37.09 0.28
N MET A 487 -3.72 -36.96 1.47
CA MET A 487 -5.15 -36.79 1.69
C MET A 487 -5.73 -35.60 0.92
N LEU A 488 -5.10 -34.43 1.04
CA LEU A 488 -5.55 -33.22 0.34
C LEU A 488 -5.44 -33.33 -1.19
N ARG A 489 -4.42 -34.02 -1.69
CA ARG A 489 -4.28 -34.31 -3.13
C ARG A 489 -5.34 -35.29 -3.63
N ASP A 490 -5.73 -36.29 -2.84
CA ASP A 490 -6.77 -37.22 -3.20
C ASP A 490 -8.14 -36.54 -3.22
N MET A 491 -8.40 -35.59 -2.30
CA MET A 491 -9.59 -34.74 -2.36
C MET A 491 -9.60 -33.85 -3.61
N LEU A 492 -8.47 -33.27 -4.00
CA LEU A 492 -8.34 -32.50 -5.25
C LEU A 492 -8.68 -33.35 -6.49
N ARG A 493 -8.18 -34.57 -6.53
CA ARG A 493 -8.45 -35.51 -7.64
C ARG A 493 -9.94 -35.87 -7.71
N SER A 494 -10.60 -36.08 -6.56
CA SER A 494 -12.03 -36.40 -6.51
C SER A 494 -12.91 -35.25 -7.04
N ILE A 495 -12.54 -34.00 -6.77
CA ILE A 495 -13.24 -32.82 -7.29
C ILE A 495 -13.05 -32.71 -8.82
N GLY A 496 -11.84 -32.96 -9.33
CA GLY A 496 -11.55 -32.97 -10.76
C GLY A 496 -12.29 -34.06 -11.51
N ALA A 497 -12.36 -35.27 -10.95
CA ALA A 497 -13.10 -36.38 -11.53
C ALA A 497 -14.63 -36.16 -11.54
N GLY A 498 -15.17 -35.49 -10.49
CA GLY A 498 -16.60 -35.14 -10.41
C GLY A 498 -17.04 -34.10 -11.47
N ARG A 499 -16.17 -33.17 -11.84
CA ARG A 499 -16.43 -32.22 -12.93
C ARG A 499 -16.48 -32.88 -14.31
N LEU A 500 -15.54 -33.77 -14.60
CA LEU A 500 -15.51 -34.52 -15.85
C LEU A 500 -16.71 -35.46 -16.04
N ALA A 501 -17.31 -35.96 -14.94
CA ALA A 501 -18.51 -36.78 -14.97
C ALA A 501 -19.83 -35.99 -15.14
N GLN A 502 -19.81 -34.67 -14.95
CA GLN A 502 -20.99 -33.79 -15.18
C GLN A 502 -20.99 -33.13 -16.55
N GLU A 503 -19.86 -33.17 -17.25
CA GLU A 503 -19.70 -32.59 -18.60
C GLU A 503 -19.74 -33.66 -19.71
N GLY A 504 -19.89 -34.94 -19.39
CA GLY A 504 -20.15 -36.08 -20.29
C GLY A 504 -21.52 -36.70 -20.05
#